data_13dfe4104ea1feec4934a7326affdd13
#
_entry.id   13dfe4104ea1feec4934a7326affdd13
#
_cell.length_a   1.000
_cell.length_b   1.000
_cell.length_c   1.000
_cell.angle_alpha   90.00
_cell.angle_beta   90.00
_cell.angle_gamma   90.00
#
_symmetry.space_group_name_H-M   'P 1'
#
loop_
_entity.id
_entity.type
_entity.pdbx_description
1 polymer ?
#
loop_
_entity_poly.entity_id
_entity_poly.type
_entity_poly.pdbx_seq_one_letter_code
_entity_poly.pdbx_strand_id
1 'polypeptide(L)'
;MLFRSKQKTAYEIVYRDWSSDVCSSDLPYYNKPSQEGLYQHFKTIAAATKLPVVLYNVPGRTGVNMKAETTVRLAKDCPNIVAIKEASGNLEQVDEIIKNKPRTFDVISGDDALTFPMVSCGAVGVISVIGNALPREFSKMIRLQMKGEYDSARKIHHRFIDLFALLFVDGNPAGVKAMLHEMGYIENVLRLPLVPTRISTRQRLSEIMKELKI
;
A
#
# COMPACT_ATOMS: atom_id res chain seq x y z
N MET A 1 -3.46 1.78 13.07
CA MET A 1 -3.72 3.20 12.74
C MET A 1 -4.04 3.24 11.25
N LEU A 2 -5.30 3.42 10.88
CA LEU A 2 -5.74 3.49 9.48
C LEU A 2 -5.51 4.93 9.02
N PHE A 3 -4.49 5.15 8.20
CA PHE A 3 -4.28 6.42 7.55
C PHE A 3 -5.30 6.58 6.41
N ARG A 4 -6.27 7.47 6.56
CA ARG A 4 -7.05 8.00 5.44
C ARG A 4 -6.20 9.03 4.72
N SER A 5 -5.40 8.64 3.74
CA SER A 5 -4.86 9.59 2.79
C SER A 5 -5.77 9.63 1.56
N LYS A 6 -6.34 10.79 1.24
CA LYS A 6 -6.83 11.05 -0.12
C LYS A 6 -5.61 10.98 -1.03
N GLN A 7 -5.56 9.98 -1.93
CA GLN A 7 -4.51 9.93 -2.95
C GLN A 7 -4.64 11.17 -3.86
N LYS A 8 -3.73 12.11 -3.67
CA LYS A 8 -3.49 13.20 -4.59
C LYS A 8 -2.20 12.92 -5.35
N THR A 9 -2.09 13.37 -6.59
CA THR A 9 -0.85 13.27 -7.37
C THR A 9 0.28 14.07 -6.69
N ALA A 10 1.53 13.68 -6.91
CA ALA A 10 2.69 14.37 -6.32
C ALA A 10 2.69 15.88 -6.61
N TYR A 11 2.11 16.30 -7.73
CA TYR A 11 1.94 17.70 -8.11
C TYR A 11 0.92 18.46 -7.25
N GLU A 12 -0.15 17.79 -6.80
CA GLU A 12 -1.17 18.38 -5.92
C GLU A 12 -0.71 18.45 -4.46
N ILE A 13 0.18 17.56 -4.04
CA ILE A 13 0.75 17.52 -2.68
C ILE A 13 1.62 18.77 -2.43
N VAL A 14 2.35 19.25 -3.44
CA VAL A 14 3.28 20.39 -3.31
C VAL A 14 2.55 21.74 -3.19
N TYR A 15 1.29 21.86 -3.64
CA TYR A 15 0.67 23.18 -3.79
C TYR A 15 -0.66 23.44 -3.05
N ARG A 16 -1.39 22.43 -2.53
CA ARG A 16 -2.77 22.69 -2.07
C ARG A 16 -3.29 22.01 -0.80
N ASP A 17 -2.60 21.09 -0.17
CA ASP A 17 -3.14 20.40 1.01
C ASP A 17 -2.20 20.42 2.21
N TRP A 18 -2.12 21.56 2.84
CA TRP A 18 -1.42 21.77 4.12
C TRP A 18 -2.17 21.17 5.32
N SER A 19 -3.30 20.49 5.10
CA SER A 19 -4.09 19.83 6.14
C SER A 19 -3.71 18.36 6.36
N SER A 20 -2.69 17.85 5.64
CA SER A 20 -2.20 16.48 5.81
C SER A 20 -1.08 16.44 6.85
N ASP A 21 -1.22 15.56 7.83
CA ASP A 21 -0.19 15.32 8.87
C ASP A 21 1.02 14.52 8.36
N VAL A 22 0.96 14.01 7.13
CA VAL A 22 1.98 13.16 6.49
C VAL A 22 2.08 13.45 5.01
N CYS A 23 3.30 13.56 4.48
CA CYS A 23 3.59 13.58 3.06
C CYS A 23 3.86 12.14 2.56
N SER A 24 2.98 11.59 1.71
CA SER A 24 3.24 10.33 0.99
C SER A 24 3.72 10.66 -0.41
N SER A 25 4.88 10.11 -0.82
CA SER A 25 5.48 10.40 -2.12
C SER A 25 5.83 9.12 -2.86
N ASP A 26 5.23 8.96 -4.06
CA ASP A 26 5.51 7.87 -4.98
C ASP A 26 6.89 8.05 -5.64
N LEU A 27 7.47 6.95 -6.13
CA LEU A 27 8.66 7.01 -6.95
C LEU A 27 8.37 7.72 -8.30
N PRO A 28 9.38 8.43 -8.89
CA PRO A 28 9.24 9.01 -10.21
C PRO A 28 8.86 7.96 -11.26
N TYR A 29 7.85 8.28 -12.06
CA TYR A 29 7.37 7.44 -13.17
C TYR A 29 8.05 7.83 -14.49
N TYR A 30 8.13 6.90 -15.43
CA TYR A 30 8.64 7.04 -16.79
C TYR A 30 10.17 7.13 -16.90
N ASN A 31 10.83 8.05 -16.22
CA ASN A 31 12.26 8.35 -16.39
C ASN A 31 13.21 7.27 -15.85
N LYS A 32 12.70 6.33 -15.03
CA LYS A 32 13.48 5.22 -14.45
C LYS A 32 14.82 5.67 -13.88
N PRO A 33 14.85 6.56 -12.88
CA PRO A 33 16.09 7.12 -12.35
C PRO A 33 16.97 6.03 -11.72
N SER A 34 18.28 6.31 -11.64
CA SER A 34 19.23 5.49 -10.89
C SER A 34 18.93 5.54 -9.38
N GLN A 35 19.53 4.63 -8.61
CA GLN A 35 19.40 4.63 -7.15
C GLN A 35 19.87 5.95 -6.52
N GLU A 36 20.97 6.52 -7.02
CA GLU A 36 21.44 7.84 -6.57
C GLU A 36 20.45 8.95 -6.97
N GLY A 37 19.85 8.87 -8.15
CA GLY A 37 18.79 9.79 -8.56
C GLY A 37 17.56 9.73 -7.63
N LEU A 38 17.12 8.55 -7.23
CA LEU A 38 16.06 8.36 -6.23
C LEU A 38 16.45 8.94 -4.88
N TYR A 39 17.67 8.69 -4.42
CA TYR A 39 18.18 9.24 -3.17
C TYR A 39 18.14 10.77 -3.17
N GLN A 40 18.71 11.43 -4.18
CA GLN A 40 18.73 12.89 -4.26
C GLN A 40 17.32 13.49 -4.37
N HIS A 41 16.43 12.85 -5.14
CA HIS A 41 15.04 13.25 -5.27
C HIS A 41 14.32 13.28 -3.91
N PHE A 42 14.34 12.19 -3.17
CA PHE A 42 13.64 12.11 -1.88
C PHE A 42 14.32 12.92 -0.78
N LYS A 43 15.64 13.06 -0.82
CA LYS A 43 16.37 13.98 0.07
C LYS A 43 15.93 15.43 -0.14
N THR A 44 15.75 15.84 -1.39
CA THR A 44 15.25 17.18 -1.75
C THR A 44 13.80 17.37 -1.27
N ILE A 45 12.93 16.39 -1.47
CA ILE A 45 11.54 16.42 -0.96
C ILE A 45 11.54 16.54 0.56
N ALA A 46 12.32 15.72 1.25
CA ALA A 46 12.40 15.75 2.70
C ALA A 46 12.88 17.11 3.23
N ALA A 47 13.85 17.75 2.56
CA ALA A 47 14.33 19.06 2.92
C ALA A 47 13.31 20.19 2.68
N ALA A 48 12.35 19.99 1.77
CA ALA A 48 11.34 20.99 1.40
C ALA A 48 10.12 21.00 2.34
N THR A 49 10.00 20.06 3.27
CA THR A 49 8.84 19.95 4.20
C THR A 49 9.29 19.62 5.62
N LYS A 50 8.50 20.08 6.60
CA LYS A 50 8.63 19.66 8.01
C LYS A 50 7.73 18.46 8.34
N LEU A 51 6.86 18.04 7.42
CA LEU A 51 5.96 16.92 7.63
C LEU A 51 6.75 15.60 7.63
N PRO A 52 6.27 14.59 8.36
CA PRO A 52 6.76 13.23 8.18
C PRO A 52 6.54 12.77 6.75
N VAL A 53 7.58 12.19 6.14
CA VAL A 53 7.54 11.67 4.76
C VAL A 53 7.45 10.16 4.80
N VAL A 54 6.49 9.60 4.06
CA VAL A 54 6.39 8.17 3.80
C VAL A 54 6.74 7.91 2.35
N LEU A 55 7.81 7.17 2.12
CA LEU A 55 8.20 6.71 0.77
C LEU A 55 7.19 5.69 0.26
N TYR A 56 6.93 5.67 -1.05
CA TYR A 56 6.09 4.63 -1.65
C TYR A 56 6.78 3.93 -2.81
N ASN A 57 7.23 2.71 -2.59
CA ASN A 57 7.88 1.86 -3.59
C ASN A 57 6.86 0.93 -4.24
N VAL A 58 6.53 1.18 -5.52
CA VAL A 58 5.53 0.42 -6.28
C VAL A 58 5.99 0.19 -7.73
N PRO A 59 7.01 -0.66 -7.95
CA PRO A 59 7.65 -0.84 -9.25
C PRO A 59 6.68 -1.22 -10.38
N GLY A 60 5.63 -1.98 -10.07
CA GLY A 60 4.59 -2.35 -11.04
C GLY A 60 3.82 -1.16 -11.63
N ARG A 61 3.87 0.02 -11.00
CA ARG A 61 3.25 1.25 -11.48
C ARG A 61 4.25 2.28 -11.97
N THR A 62 5.40 2.40 -11.30
CA THR A 62 6.39 3.44 -11.61
C THR A 62 7.45 2.99 -12.61
N GLY A 63 7.62 1.68 -12.78
CA GLY A 63 8.66 1.10 -13.65
C GLY A 63 10.07 1.19 -13.07
N VAL A 64 10.21 1.61 -11.80
CA VAL A 64 11.49 1.68 -11.08
C VAL A 64 11.32 1.14 -9.66
N ASN A 65 12.32 0.39 -9.20
CA ASN A 65 12.38 -0.14 -7.84
C ASN A 65 13.43 0.60 -7.03
N MET A 66 13.06 1.09 -5.85
CA MET A 66 14.00 1.60 -4.87
C MET A 66 14.52 0.43 -4.03
N LYS A 67 15.83 0.16 -4.13
CA LYS A 67 16.48 -0.94 -3.42
C LYS A 67 16.53 -0.71 -1.91
N ALA A 68 16.72 -1.79 -1.16
CA ALA A 68 16.84 -1.74 0.31
C ALA A 68 17.93 -0.77 0.78
N GLU A 69 19.11 -0.80 0.16
CA GLU A 69 20.22 0.10 0.48
C GLU A 69 19.83 1.59 0.37
N THR A 70 19.13 1.96 -0.73
CA THR A 70 18.69 3.34 -0.97
C THR A 70 17.65 3.76 0.07
N THR A 71 16.70 2.88 0.38
CA THR A 71 15.67 3.09 1.42
C THR A 71 16.31 3.31 2.78
N VAL A 72 17.23 2.44 3.18
CA VAL A 72 17.91 2.51 4.48
C VAL A 72 18.79 3.76 4.58
N ARG A 73 19.49 4.15 3.49
CA ARG A 73 20.28 5.37 3.42
C ARG A 73 19.41 6.61 3.63
N LEU A 74 18.25 6.69 2.94
CA LEU A 74 17.29 7.78 3.12
C LEU A 74 16.77 7.85 4.56
N ALA A 75 16.41 6.71 5.14
CA ALA A 75 15.92 6.63 6.52
C ALA A 75 16.96 7.09 7.55
N LYS A 76 18.25 6.91 7.28
CA LYS A 76 19.37 7.37 8.15
C LYS A 76 19.67 8.85 7.97
N ASP A 77 19.66 9.33 6.73
CA ASP A 77 20.12 10.68 6.39
C ASP A 77 19.04 11.75 6.49
N CYS A 78 17.75 11.36 6.46
CA CYS A 78 16.61 12.26 6.46
C CYS A 78 15.66 11.93 7.62
N PRO A 79 15.79 12.59 8.80
CA PRO A 79 15.02 12.22 10.00
C PRO A 79 13.49 12.31 9.86
N ASN A 80 12.99 13.13 8.94
CA ASN A 80 11.58 13.25 8.64
C ASN A 80 11.08 12.22 7.61
N ILE A 81 11.93 11.38 7.02
CA ILE A 81 11.53 10.18 6.29
C ILE A 81 11.31 9.08 7.31
N VAL A 82 10.06 8.84 7.70
CA VAL A 82 9.69 8.02 8.85
C VAL A 82 9.24 6.61 8.49
N ALA A 83 8.88 6.37 7.25
CA ALA A 83 8.41 5.06 6.82
C ALA A 83 8.56 4.84 5.31
N ILE A 84 8.42 3.56 4.91
CA ILE A 84 8.17 3.17 3.53
C ILE A 84 6.90 2.33 3.44
N LYS A 85 6.02 2.66 2.48
CA LYS A 85 4.99 1.77 1.97
C LYS A 85 5.62 0.91 0.87
N GLU A 86 5.83 -0.36 1.17
CA GLU A 86 6.52 -1.30 0.28
C GLU A 86 5.52 -2.17 -0.49
N ALA A 87 5.55 -2.08 -1.79
CA ALA A 87 4.67 -2.80 -2.72
C ALA A 87 5.44 -3.35 -3.94
N SER A 88 6.72 -3.73 -3.75
CA SER A 88 7.53 -4.34 -4.80
C SER A 88 7.16 -5.81 -5.07
N GLY A 89 6.50 -6.47 -4.13
CA GLY A 89 6.27 -7.90 -4.18
C GLY A 89 7.47 -8.76 -3.76
N ASN A 90 8.57 -8.14 -3.36
CA ASN A 90 9.82 -8.81 -3.01
C ASN A 90 10.02 -8.89 -1.49
N LEU A 91 9.72 -10.04 -0.89
CA LEU A 91 9.88 -10.26 0.56
C LEU A 91 11.33 -10.24 1.02
N GLU A 92 12.29 -10.65 0.18
CA GLU A 92 13.71 -10.59 0.51
C GLU A 92 14.15 -9.12 0.69
N GLN A 93 13.71 -8.24 -0.21
CA GLN A 93 13.96 -6.81 -0.10
C GLN A 93 13.32 -6.22 1.16
N VAL A 94 12.10 -6.64 1.50
CA VAL A 94 11.41 -6.23 2.73
C VAL A 94 12.21 -6.61 3.96
N ASP A 95 12.69 -7.84 4.01
CA ASP A 95 13.46 -8.38 5.13
C ASP A 95 14.82 -7.65 5.27
N GLU A 96 15.48 -7.36 4.16
CA GLU A 96 16.71 -6.58 4.12
C GLU A 96 16.50 -5.15 4.66
N ILE A 97 15.40 -4.49 4.30
CA ILE A 97 15.04 -3.17 4.84
C ILE A 97 14.81 -3.28 6.35
N ILE A 98 14.02 -4.24 6.80
CA ILE A 98 13.67 -4.42 8.23
C ILE A 98 14.92 -4.68 9.06
N LYS A 99 15.83 -5.52 8.57
CA LYS A 99 17.11 -5.82 9.23
C LYS A 99 17.99 -4.58 9.43
N ASN A 100 18.05 -3.69 8.44
CA ASN A 100 19.07 -2.63 8.37
C ASN A 100 18.53 -1.22 8.69
N LYS A 101 17.20 -1.05 8.80
CA LYS A 101 16.55 0.23 9.07
C LYS A 101 16.86 0.77 10.47
N PRO A 102 16.83 2.10 10.67
CA PRO A 102 16.79 2.68 12.02
C PRO A 102 15.55 2.23 12.79
N ARG A 103 15.59 2.19 14.12
CA ARG A 103 14.44 1.83 14.96
C ARG A 103 13.25 2.76 14.80
N THR A 104 13.50 4.01 14.44
CA THR A 104 12.48 5.06 14.22
C THR A 104 11.83 5.03 12.84
N PHE A 105 12.26 4.13 11.96
CA PHE A 105 11.74 4.00 10.60
C PHE A 105 10.82 2.78 10.50
N ASP A 106 9.65 2.94 9.91
CA ASP A 106 8.65 1.89 9.78
C ASP A 106 8.56 1.32 8.36
N VAL A 107 8.27 0.03 8.27
CA VAL A 107 7.91 -0.63 7.01
C VAL A 107 6.42 -0.96 7.04
N ILE A 108 5.70 -0.48 6.04
CA ILE A 108 4.25 -0.64 5.89
C ILE A 108 3.99 -1.42 4.60
N SER A 109 3.15 -2.44 4.65
CA SER A 109 2.76 -3.17 3.44
C SER A 109 1.92 -2.27 2.51
N GLY A 110 2.20 -2.34 1.21
CA GLY A 110 1.37 -1.76 0.15
C GLY A 110 0.64 -2.82 -0.67
N ASP A 111 0.71 -4.10 -0.25
CA ASP A 111 0.16 -5.26 -0.94
C ASP A 111 -0.65 -6.12 0.03
N ASP A 112 -1.96 -6.26 -0.23
CA ASP A 112 -2.87 -6.99 0.66
C ASP A 112 -2.51 -8.47 0.77
N ALA A 113 -2.10 -9.11 -0.33
CA ALA A 113 -1.73 -10.52 -0.36
C ALA A 113 -0.42 -10.80 0.40
N LEU A 114 0.50 -9.85 0.42
CA LEU A 114 1.78 -9.97 1.11
C LEU A 114 1.78 -9.37 2.52
N THR A 115 0.68 -8.78 2.95
CA THR A 115 0.63 -8.13 4.28
C THR A 115 0.89 -9.13 5.41
N PHE A 116 0.30 -10.33 5.35
CA PHE A 116 0.52 -11.33 6.39
C PHE A 116 2.00 -11.73 6.51
N PRO A 117 2.71 -12.17 5.46
CA PRO A 117 4.14 -12.47 5.57
C PRO A 117 4.99 -11.24 5.92
N MET A 118 4.68 -10.05 5.40
CA MET A 118 5.44 -8.83 5.72
C MET A 118 5.36 -8.46 7.20
N VAL A 119 4.17 -8.56 7.82
CA VAL A 119 4.01 -8.31 9.25
C VAL A 119 4.74 -9.39 10.08
N SER A 120 4.78 -10.65 9.61
CA SER A 120 5.59 -11.69 10.24
C SER A 120 7.09 -11.38 10.21
N CYS A 121 7.58 -10.70 9.17
CA CYS A 121 8.98 -10.23 9.07
C CYS A 121 9.24 -8.96 9.93
N GLY A 122 8.20 -8.25 10.40
CA GLY A 122 8.35 -7.05 11.23
C GLY A 122 7.82 -5.76 10.61
N ALA A 123 7.02 -5.81 9.54
CA ALA A 123 6.25 -4.65 9.09
C ALA A 123 5.18 -4.29 10.13
N VAL A 124 4.88 -3.00 10.26
CA VAL A 124 4.00 -2.49 11.33
C VAL A 124 2.53 -2.38 10.94
N GLY A 125 2.19 -2.67 9.69
CA GLY A 125 0.81 -2.57 9.21
C GLY A 125 0.71 -2.53 7.70
N VAL A 126 -0.42 -2.01 7.19
CA VAL A 126 -0.74 -1.96 5.76
C VAL A 126 -1.51 -0.71 5.37
N ILE A 127 -1.25 -0.22 4.16
CA ILE A 127 -2.11 0.72 3.44
C ILE A 127 -2.80 -0.09 2.33
N SER A 128 -4.02 -0.52 2.60
CA SER A 128 -4.72 -1.63 1.95
C SER A 128 -5.71 -1.17 0.88
N VAL A 129 -5.95 -2.03 -0.11
CA VAL A 129 -7.04 -1.93 -1.07
C VAL A 129 -8.31 -2.57 -0.51
N ILE A 130 -8.25 -3.85 -0.09
CA ILE A 130 -9.42 -4.56 0.47
C ILE A 130 -9.93 -3.91 1.77
N GLY A 131 -9.07 -3.25 2.51
CA GLY A 131 -9.43 -2.51 3.72
C GLY A 131 -10.41 -1.36 3.49
N ASN A 132 -10.65 -0.93 2.24
CA ASN A 132 -11.70 0.02 1.91
C ASN A 132 -13.10 -0.63 1.97
N ALA A 133 -13.20 -1.89 1.63
CA ALA A 133 -14.46 -2.65 1.63
C ALA A 133 -14.65 -3.45 2.94
N LEU A 134 -13.59 -4.06 3.46
CA LEU A 134 -13.60 -4.92 4.65
C LEU A 134 -12.65 -4.41 5.75
N PRO A 135 -12.82 -3.18 6.25
CA PRO A 135 -11.87 -2.57 7.19
C PRO A 135 -11.81 -3.31 8.52
N ARG A 136 -12.94 -3.86 8.99
CA ARG A 136 -13.04 -4.55 10.29
C ARG A 136 -12.25 -5.86 10.26
N GLU A 137 -12.52 -6.68 9.27
CA GLU A 137 -11.94 -8.02 9.12
C GLU A 137 -10.44 -7.92 8.84
N PHE A 138 -10.06 -7.06 7.91
CA PHE A 138 -8.66 -6.93 7.51
C PHE A 138 -7.80 -6.31 8.63
N SER A 139 -8.31 -5.27 9.30
CA SER A 139 -7.60 -4.71 10.47
C SER A 139 -7.55 -5.68 11.66
N LYS A 140 -8.56 -6.58 11.81
CA LYS A 140 -8.52 -7.66 12.80
C LYS A 140 -7.36 -8.61 12.54
N MET A 141 -7.14 -9.01 11.29
CA MET A 141 -6.02 -9.87 10.89
C MET A 141 -4.68 -9.28 11.37
N ILE A 142 -4.44 -8.01 11.08
CA ILE A 142 -3.20 -7.33 11.49
C ILE A 142 -3.05 -7.29 13.00
N ARG A 143 -4.13 -6.92 13.73
CA ARG A 143 -4.09 -6.85 15.19
C ARG A 143 -3.82 -8.20 15.85
N LEU A 144 -4.40 -9.28 15.33
CA LEU A 144 -4.12 -10.64 15.81
C LEU A 144 -2.65 -11.01 15.60
N GLN A 145 -2.13 -10.72 14.41
CA GLN A 145 -0.75 -11.02 14.09
C GLN A 145 0.24 -10.23 14.97
N MET A 146 -0.02 -8.95 15.19
CA MET A 146 0.79 -8.11 16.08
C MET A 146 0.74 -8.57 17.56
N LYS A 147 -0.28 -9.33 17.95
CA LYS A 147 -0.38 -9.97 19.28
C LYS A 147 0.26 -11.36 19.33
N GLY A 148 0.82 -11.85 18.24
CA GLY A 148 1.37 -13.21 18.15
C GLY A 148 0.33 -14.30 17.87
N GLU A 149 -0.94 -13.95 17.63
CA GLU A 149 -2.02 -14.88 17.34
C GLU A 149 -2.02 -15.29 15.87
N TYR A 150 -0.89 -15.83 15.40
CA TYR A 150 -0.63 -16.10 13.97
C TYR A 150 -1.63 -17.06 13.34
N ASP A 151 -2.08 -18.10 14.03
CA ASP A 151 -3.04 -19.06 13.48
C ASP A 151 -4.40 -18.43 13.20
N SER A 152 -4.86 -17.57 14.10
CA SER A 152 -6.12 -16.83 13.93
C SER A 152 -6.01 -15.80 12.80
N ALA A 153 -4.90 -15.10 12.70
CA ALA A 153 -4.62 -14.14 11.63
C ALA A 153 -4.53 -14.84 10.27
N ARG A 154 -3.82 -15.99 10.19
CA ARG A 154 -3.65 -16.79 8.97
C ARG A 154 -5.00 -17.28 8.42
N LYS A 155 -5.93 -17.69 9.28
CA LYS A 155 -7.29 -18.07 8.86
C LYS A 155 -8.01 -16.92 8.14
N ILE A 156 -7.85 -15.69 8.64
CA ILE A 156 -8.43 -14.51 8.00
C ILE A 156 -7.73 -14.22 6.66
N HIS A 157 -6.40 -14.30 6.62
CA HIS A 157 -5.62 -14.14 5.39
C HIS A 157 -6.08 -15.10 4.29
N HIS A 158 -6.13 -16.40 4.60
CA HIS A 158 -6.55 -17.42 3.64
C HIS A 158 -8.01 -17.28 3.21
N ARG A 159 -8.88 -16.79 4.09
CA ARG A 159 -10.27 -16.52 3.75
C ARG A 159 -10.42 -15.49 2.63
N PHE A 160 -9.50 -14.53 2.52
CA PHE A 160 -9.58 -13.43 1.56
C PHE A 160 -8.58 -13.54 0.41
N ILE A 161 -7.81 -14.63 0.32
CA ILE A 161 -6.70 -14.73 -0.64
C ILE A 161 -7.17 -14.60 -2.10
N ASP A 162 -8.34 -15.17 -2.43
CA ASP A 162 -8.91 -15.10 -3.78
C ASP A 162 -9.40 -13.68 -4.12
N LEU A 163 -9.87 -12.94 -3.13
CA LEU A 163 -10.27 -11.54 -3.31
C LEU A 163 -9.07 -10.64 -3.59
N PHE A 164 -7.91 -10.87 -2.95
CA PHE A 164 -6.73 -10.03 -3.19
C PHE A 164 -6.37 -9.99 -4.67
N ALA A 165 -6.29 -11.15 -5.33
CA ALA A 165 -5.98 -11.23 -6.75
C ALA A 165 -7.12 -10.65 -7.61
N LEU A 166 -8.38 -11.01 -7.30
CA LEU A 166 -9.55 -10.62 -8.10
C LEU A 166 -9.75 -9.10 -8.14
N LEU A 167 -9.47 -8.39 -7.04
CA LEU A 167 -9.58 -6.93 -6.99
C LEU A 167 -8.61 -6.19 -7.92
N PHE A 168 -7.59 -6.89 -8.47
CA PHE A 168 -6.61 -6.31 -9.38
C PHE A 168 -6.70 -6.79 -10.83
N VAL A 169 -7.52 -7.80 -11.14
CA VAL A 169 -7.62 -8.40 -12.48
C VAL A 169 -7.93 -7.37 -13.57
N ASP A 170 -8.82 -6.43 -13.32
CA ASP A 170 -9.16 -5.34 -14.24
C ASP A 170 -8.57 -3.99 -13.77
N GLY A 171 -7.55 -4.06 -12.92
CA GLY A 171 -6.87 -2.91 -12.34
C GLY A 171 -7.52 -2.34 -11.07
N ASN A 172 -6.72 -1.62 -10.31
CA ASN A 172 -7.15 -0.92 -9.10
C ASN A 172 -7.25 0.59 -9.42
N PRO A 173 -8.35 1.27 -9.05
CA PRO A 173 -9.40 0.90 -8.08
C PRO A 173 -10.66 0.23 -8.66
N ALA A 174 -10.68 -0.24 -9.92
CA ALA A 174 -11.90 -0.78 -10.53
C ALA A 174 -12.49 -1.94 -9.72
N GLY A 175 -11.67 -2.92 -9.30
CA GLY A 175 -12.12 -4.08 -8.53
C GLY A 175 -12.75 -3.71 -7.18
N VAL A 176 -12.06 -2.92 -6.38
CA VAL A 176 -12.58 -2.51 -5.05
C VAL A 176 -13.82 -1.62 -5.16
N LYS A 177 -13.94 -0.81 -6.20
CA LYS A 177 -15.15 -0.02 -6.44
C LYS A 177 -16.32 -0.90 -6.86
N ALA A 178 -16.09 -1.92 -7.67
CA ALA A 178 -17.12 -2.91 -8.00
C ALA A 178 -17.61 -3.63 -6.72
N MET A 179 -16.70 -4.05 -5.83
CA MET A 179 -17.04 -4.66 -4.56
C MET A 179 -17.89 -3.73 -3.68
N LEU A 180 -17.48 -2.50 -3.49
CA LEU A 180 -18.21 -1.50 -2.71
C LEU A 180 -19.60 -1.19 -3.31
N HIS A 181 -19.73 -1.23 -4.63
CA HIS A 181 -21.00 -1.08 -5.32
C HIS A 181 -21.94 -2.27 -5.04
N GLU A 182 -21.44 -3.52 -5.14
CA GLU A 182 -22.20 -4.72 -4.80
C GLU A 182 -22.66 -4.72 -3.32
N MET A 183 -21.89 -4.09 -2.43
CA MET A 183 -22.25 -3.89 -1.03
C MET A 183 -23.24 -2.72 -0.83
N GLY A 184 -23.60 -1.99 -1.86
CA GLY A 184 -24.56 -0.87 -1.80
C GLY A 184 -23.99 0.44 -1.21
N TYR A 185 -22.68 0.58 -1.09
CA TYR A 185 -22.06 1.76 -0.47
C TYR A 185 -21.78 2.91 -1.43
N ILE A 186 -21.54 2.62 -2.72
CA ILE A 186 -21.20 3.63 -3.74
C ILE A 186 -21.76 3.27 -5.10
N GLU A 187 -21.82 4.25 -6.00
CA GLU A 187 -22.00 4.02 -7.44
C GLU A 187 -20.71 3.51 -8.08
N ASN A 188 -20.83 2.58 -9.06
CA ASN A 188 -19.66 2.03 -9.79
C ASN A 188 -19.22 2.98 -10.91
N VAL A 189 -18.80 4.18 -10.55
CA VAL A 189 -18.35 5.23 -11.48
C VAL A 189 -16.84 5.40 -11.38
N LEU A 190 -16.17 5.37 -12.52
CA LEU A 190 -14.73 5.62 -12.63
C LEU A 190 -14.46 6.76 -13.59
N ARG A 191 -13.38 7.51 -13.34
CA ARG A 191 -12.88 8.53 -14.24
C ARG A 191 -11.97 7.87 -15.30
N LEU A 192 -12.15 8.21 -16.55
CA LEU A 192 -11.24 7.77 -17.63
C LEU A 192 -9.77 8.14 -17.32
N PRO A 193 -8.81 7.27 -17.69
CA PRO A 193 -8.92 6.09 -18.55
C PRO A 193 -9.43 4.81 -17.87
N LEU A 194 -9.75 4.85 -16.57
CA LEU A 194 -10.31 3.70 -15.86
C LEU A 194 -11.78 3.51 -16.20
N VAL A 195 -12.17 2.24 -16.34
CA VAL A 195 -13.55 1.82 -16.65
C VAL A 195 -14.00 0.77 -15.63
N PRO A 196 -15.30 0.51 -15.47
CA PRO A 196 -15.80 -0.56 -14.63
C PRO A 196 -15.21 -1.91 -15.02
N THR A 197 -15.11 -2.82 -14.05
CA THR A 197 -14.65 -4.20 -14.27
C THR A 197 -15.51 -4.92 -15.30
N ARG A 198 -14.91 -5.90 -15.98
CA ARG A 198 -15.62 -6.80 -16.91
C ARG A 198 -16.77 -7.53 -16.19
N ILE A 199 -17.78 -7.92 -16.94
CA ILE A 199 -18.93 -8.65 -16.41
C ILE A 199 -18.49 -9.95 -15.72
N SER A 200 -17.57 -10.70 -16.33
CA SER A 200 -17.05 -11.95 -15.75
C SER A 200 -16.34 -11.74 -14.40
N THR A 201 -15.53 -10.67 -14.27
CA THR A 201 -14.87 -10.32 -13.02
C THR A 201 -15.91 -9.96 -11.95
N ARG A 202 -16.93 -9.20 -12.32
CA ARG A 202 -18.01 -8.80 -11.41
C ARG A 202 -18.83 -10.01 -10.94
N GLN A 203 -19.17 -10.94 -11.85
CA GLN A 203 -19.86 -12.18 -11.50
C GLN A 203 -19.04 -13.00 -10.49
N ARG A 204 -17.74 -13.20 -10.77
CA ARG A 204 -16.86 -13.93 -9.86
C ARG A 204 -16.73 -13.24 -8.50
N LEU A 205 -16.68 -11.91 -8.48
CA LEU A 205 -16.66 -11.12 -7.25
C LEU A 205 -17.94 -11.37 -6.42
N SER A 206 -19.10 -11.30 -7.06
CA SER A 206 -20.40 -11.56 -6.40
C SER A 206 -20.50 -12.98 -5.85
N GLU A 207 -19.97 -14.00 -6.56
CA GLU A 207 -19.91 -15.39 -6.09
C GLU A 207 -19.07 -15.49 -4.82
N ILE A 208 -17.82 -15.00 -4.85
CA ILE A 208 -16.92 -15.04 -3.70
C ILE A 208 -17.51 -14.26 -2.50
N MET A 209 -18.13 -13.12 -2.73
CA MET A 209 -18.77 -12.36 -1.67
C MET A 209 -19.90 -13.17 -0.99
N LYS A 210 -20.72 -13.89 -1.78
CA LYS A 210 -21.76 -14.79 -1.24
C LYS A 210 -21.16 -15.95 -0.43
N GLU A 211 -20.11 -16.61 -0.95
CA GLU A 211 -19.39 -17.68 -0.24
C GLU A 211 -18.82 -17.17 1.11
N LEU A 212 -18.29 -15.96 1.11
CA LEU A 212 -17.72 -15.32 2.29
C LEU A 212 -18.79 -14.68 3.23
N LYS A 213 -20.05 -14.63 2.80
CA LYS A 213 -21.17 -13.99 3.52
C LYS A 213 -20.88 -12.51 3.86
N ILE A 214 -20.45 -11.77 2.86
CA ILE A 214 -20.14 -10.34 2.91
C ILE A 214 -20.92 -9.58 1.85
#